data_daa3d2c327ae85e91b150b8991a4f419
#
_entry.id   daa3d2c327ae85e91b150b8991a4f419
#
_cell.length_a   1.000
_cell.length_b   1.000
_cell.length_c   1.000
_cell.angle_alpha   90.00
_cell.angle_beta   90.00
_cell.angle_gamma   90.00
#
_symmetry.space_group_name_H-M   'P 1'
#
loop_
_entity.id
_entity.type
_entity.pdbx_description
1 polymer ?
#
loop_
_entity_poly.entity_id
_entity_poly.type
_entity_poly.pdbx_seq_one_letter_code
_entity_poly.pdbx_strand_id
1 'polypeptide(L)'
;MSHIRHNIDTAHTIWGNKGAVLVGDFLYSRAFEIIVEINSPLVYETLAQTTNIIAQGEVMQLMNIGNIDISENLYMDIIFRKTSILFQASMKIGAILNKGTDEEIQSLAKFGLHFGNAYQMRNDYLDYFGNSESTGKNIIEDLIEGKTTLPIIHAMQNASEADKKIIKSSFKQADHSVADI
;
A
#
# COMPACT_ATOMS: atom_id res chain seq x y z
N MET A 1 9.77 -0.11 10.17
CA MET A 1 9.31 1.19 9.57
C MET A 1 10.52 1.99 9.10
N SER A 2 10.47 2.54 7.89
CA SER A 2 11.56 3.36 7.34
C SER A 2 11.75 4.64 8.14
N HIS A 3 13.01 4.97 8.46
CA HIS A 3 13.35 6.22 9.16
C HIS A 3 13.48 7.42 8.21
N ILE A 4 13.69 7.15 6.92
CA ILE A 4 13.85 8.17 5.87
C ILE A 4 12.87 7.90 4.74
N ARG A 5 12.22 8.94 4.23
CA ARG A 5 11.35 8.89 3.05
C ARG A 5 11.54 10.15 2.22
N HIS A 6 11.80 10.00 0.92
CA HIS A 6 12.10 11.13 0.03
C HIS A 6 13.26 12.02 0.54
N ASN A 7 14.31 11.40 1.10
CA ASN A 7 15.46 12.06 1.71
C ASN A 7 15.12 12.96 2.92
N ILE A 8 13.98 12.74 3.56
CA ILE A 8 13.52 13.49 4.75
C ILE A 8 13.22 12.49 5.86
N ASP A 9 13.56 12.86 7.10
CA ASP A 9 13.21 12.08 8.27
C ASP A 9 11.70 11.93 8.39
N THR A 10 11.26 10.69 8.71
CA THR A 10 9.83 10.40 8.85
C THR A 10 9.26 10.99 10.15
N ALA A 11 7.94 11.21 10.18
CA ALA A 11 7.25 11.83 11.30
C ALA A 11 7.53 11.13 12.64
N HIS A 12 7.60 9.79 12.65
CA HIS A 12 7.89 9.03 13.87
C HIS A 12 9.35 9.17 14.34
N THR A 13 10.28 9.45 13.43
CA THR A 13 11.68 9.75 13.77
C THR A 13 11.78 11.11 14.44
N ILE A 14 11.02 12.10 13.97
CA ILE A 14 11.06 13.49 14.48
C ILE A 14 10.24 13.65 15.77
N TRP A 15 9.02 13.08 15.81
CA TRP A 15 8.04 13.32 16.90
C TRP A 15 7.77 12.11 17.78
N GLY A 16 8.43 10.98 17.50
CA GLY A 16 8.13 9.69 18.12
C GLY A 16 6.83 9.05 17.61
N ASN A 17 6.66 7.76 17.87
CA ASN A 17 5.51 6.99 17.37
C ASN A 17 4.17 7.56 17.84
N LYS A 18 4.06 7.95 19.11
CA LYS A 18 2.80 8.53 19.65
C LYS A 18 2.41 9.82 18.95
N GLY A 19 3.37 10.71 18.70
CA GLY A 19 3.13 11.96 17.98
C GLY A 19 2.69 11.71 16.53
N ALA A 20 3.35 10.79 15.84
CA ALA A 20 3.01 10.45 14.47
C ALA A 20 1.60 9.86 14.34
N VAL A 21 1.19 8.96 15.26
CA VAL A 21 -0.16 8.39 15.30
C VAL A 21 -1.21 9.47 15.53
N LEU A 22 -1.02 10.33 16.55
CA LEU A 22 -1.98 11.39 16.87
C LEU A 22 -2.15 12.41 15.73
N VAL A 23 -1.08 12.74 15.01
CA VAL A 23 -1.17 13.61 13.82
C VAL A 23 -1.93 12.90 12.70
N GLY A 24 -1.71 11.60 12.51
CA GLY A 24 -2.49 10.78 11.56
C GLY A 24 -3.99 10.79 11.89
N ASP A 25 -4.34 10.57 13.15
CA ASP A 25 -5.74 10.60 13.62
C ASP A 25 -6.38 11.97 13.42
N PHE A 26 -5.65 13.04 13.71
CA PHE A 26 -6.11 14.41 13.45
C PHE A 26 -6.40 14.65 11.97
N LEU A 27 -5.46 14.28 11.08
CA LEU A 27 -5.64 14.44 9.64
C LEU A 27 -6.80 13.61 9.10
N TYR A 28 -6.96 12.39 9.61
CA TYR A 28 -8.07 11.51 9.27
C TYR A 28 -9.41 12.12 9.70
N SER A 29 -9.51 12.58 10.95
CA SER A 29 -10.72 13.25 11.46
C SER A 29 -11.05 14.52 10.67
N ARG A 30 -10.04 15.32 10.34
CA ARG A 30 -10.22 16.55 9.55
C ARG A 30 -10.71 16.24 8.12
N ALA A 31 -10.27 15.14 7.53
CA ALA A 31 -10.78 14.70 6.24
C ALA A 31 -12.29 14.44 6.28
N PHE A 32 -12.82 13.83 7.35
CA PHE A 32 -14.27 13.63 7.51
C PHE A 32 -15.05 14.94 7.64
N GLU A 33 -14.52 15.93 8.34
CA GLU A 33 -15.16 17.25 8.40
C GLU A 33 -15.30 17.87 7.00
N ILE A 34 -14.23 17.84 6.21
CA ILE A 34 -14.24 18.35 4.82
C ILE A 34 -15.25 17.57 3.97
N ILE A 35 -15.33 16.26 4.12
CA ILE A 35 -16.27 15.42 3.37
C ILE A 35 -17.71 15.83 3.70
N VAL A 36 -18.02 16.12 4.95
CA VAL A 36 -19.36 16.58 5.35
C VAL A 36 -19.70 17.93 4.71
N GLU A 37 -18.73 18.86 4.63
CA GLU A 37 -18.93 20.15 3.97
C GLU A 37 -19.30 20.01 2.46
N ILE A 38 -18.80 18.96 1.78
CA ILE A 38 -19.12 18.67 0.37
C ILE A 38 -20.62 18.34 0.16
N ASN A 39 -21.30 17.81 1.18
CA ASN A 39 -22.72 17.49 1.17
C ASN A 39 -23.15 16.61 -0.03
N SER A 40 -22.37 15.59 -0.37
CA SER A 40 -22.67 14.65 -1.44
C SER A 40 -22.76 13.21 -0.91
N PRO A 41 -23.95 12.59 -0.91
CA PRO A 41 -24.10 11.19 -0.47
C PRO A 41 -23.21 10.20 -1.19
N LEU A 42 -23.02 10.37 -2.50
CA LEU A 42 -22.14 9.51 -3.31
C LEU A 42 -20.66 9.61 -2.90
N VAL A 43 -20.22 10.81 -2.47
CA VAL A 43 -18.85 11.01 -1.97
C VAL A 43 -18.71 10.33 -0.62
N TYR A 44 -19.68 10.47 0.30
CA TYR A 44 -19.66 9.80 1.62
C TYR A 44 -19.59 8.28 1.47
N GLU A 45 -20.47 7.72 0.65
CA GLU A 45 -20.52 6.28 0.40
C GLU A 45 -19.20 5.78 -0.19
N THR A 46 -18.67 6.47 -1.21
CA THR A 46 -17.41 6.09 -1.86
C THR A 46 -16.25 6.08 -0.85
N LEU A 47 -16.14 7.12 -0.01
CA LEU A 47 -15.04 7.20 0.96
C LEU A 47 -15.21 6.23 2.14
N ALA A 48 -16.42 6.04 2.64
CA ALA A 48 -16.70 5.07 3.70
C ALA A 48 -16.36 3.64 3.26
N GLN A 49 -16.74 3.25 2.05
CA GLN A 49 -16.37 1.95 1.48
C GLN A 49 -14.86 1.85 1.28
N THR A 50 -14.23 2.89 0.76
CA THR A 50 -12.78 2.92 0.50
C THR A 50 -11.98 2.75 1.77
N THR A 51 -12.27 3.50 2.83
CA THR A 51 -11.56 3.42 4.11
C THR A 51 -11.71 2.04 4.77
N ASN A 52 -12.90 1.44 4.67
CA ASN A 52 -13.13 0.08 5.15
C ASN A 52 -12.28 -0.95 4.38
N ILE A 53 -12.24 -0.84 3.05
CA ILE A 53 -11.44 -1.74 2.19
C ILE A 53 -9.94 -1.57 2.48
N ILE A 54 -9.46 -0.35 2.71
CA ILE A 54 -8.06 -0.10 3.08
C ILE A 54 -7.72 -0.79 4.40
N ALA A 55 -8.57 -0.65 5.42
CA ALA A 55 -8.38 -1.31 6.72
C ALA A 55 -8.31 -2.85 6.57
N GLN A 56 -9.18 -3.44 5.73
CA GLN A 56 -9.12 -4.87 5.42
C GLN A 56 -7.80 -5.24 4.72
N GLY A 57 -7.30 -4.40 3.81
CA GLY A 57 -6.04 -4.62 3.11
C GLY A 57 -4.84 -4.60 4.04
N GLU A 58 -4.80 -3.71 5.01
CA GLU A 58 -3.75 -3.67 6.05
C GLU A 58 -3.77 -4.94 6.91
N VAL A 59 -4.94 -5.36 7.39
CA VAL A 59 -5.08 -6.62 8.16
C VAL A 59 -4.64 -7.81 7.30
N MET A 60 -5.07 -7.87 6.04
CA MET A 60 -4.69 -8.95 5.13
C MET A 60 -3.16 -9.00 4.92
N GLN A 61 -2.50 -7.86 4.75
CA GLN A 61 -1.05 -7.80 4.66
C GLN A 61 -0.37 -8.28 5.95
N LEU A 62 -0.83 -7.81 7.12
CA LEU A 62 -0.30 -8.23 8.42
C LEU A 62 -0.40 -9.76 8.63
N MET A 63 -1.53 -10.36 8.27
CA MET A 63 -1.74 -11.80 8.35
C MET A 63 -0.82 -12.62 7.42
N ASN A 64 -0.21 -11.99 6.42
CA ASN A 64 0.67 -12.63 5.45
C ASN A 64 2.14 -12.21 5.59
N ILE A 65 2.51 -11.46 6.63
CA ILE A 65 3.92 -11.22 6.96
C ILE A 65 4.62 -12.54 7.23
N GLY A 66 5.80 -12.73 6.65
CA GLY A 66 6.57 -13.97 6.76
C GLY A 66 6.09 -15.14 5.88
N ASN A 67 4.96 -15.00 5.21
CA ASN A 67 4.45 -16.02 4.29
C ASN A 67 5.05 -15.83 2.89
N ILE A 68 6.10 -16.60 2.57
CA ILE A 68 6.79 -16.52 1.28
C ILE A 68 6.04 -17.19 0.13
N ASP A 69 5.06 -18.04 0.43
CA ASP A 69 4.37 -18.87 -0.55
C ASP A 69 3.01 -18.25 -0.96
N ILE A 70 2.82 -16.92 -0.83
CA ILE A 70 1.59 -16.25 -1.29
C ILE A 70 1.46 -16.32 -2.82
N SER A 71 0.22 -16.43 -3.28
CA SER A 71 -0.07 -16.42 -4.71
C SER A 71 -0.06 -14.99 -5.28
N GLU A 72 0.17 -14.86 -6.59
CA GLU A 72 0.03 -13.59 -7.30
C GLU A 72 -1.37 -12.98 -7.13
N ASN A 73 -2.42 -13.80 -7.14
CA ASN A 73 -3.79 -13.33 -6.92
C ASN A 73 -3.97 -12.70 -5.53
N LEU A 74 -3.39 -13.31 -4.48
CA LEU A 74 -3.43 -12.75 -3.13
C LEU A 74 -2.64 -11.45 -3.05
N TYR A 75 -1.46 -11.39 -3.66
CA TYR A 75 -0.69 -10.15 -3.79
C TYR A 75 -1.50 -9.04 -4.48
N MET A 76 -2.16 -9.35 -5.61
CA MET A 76 -2.99 -8.39 -6.33
C MET A 76 -4.19 -7.91 -5.50
N ASP A 77 -4.81 -8.77 -4.69
CA ASP A 77 -5.89 -8.37 -3.79
C ASP A 77 -5.37 -7.47 -2.65
N ILE A 78 -4.20 -7.75 -2.10
CA ILE A 78 -3.57 -6.90 -1.09
C ILE A 78 -3.28 -5.50 -1.64
N ILE A 79 -2.62 -5.38 -2.79
CA ILE A 79 -2.30 -4.06 -3.38
C ILE A 79 -3.54 -3.31 -3.83
N PHE A 80 -4.57 -4.02 -4.31
CA PHE A 80 -5.86 -3.41 -4.61
C PHE A 80 -6.45 -2.75 -3.38
N ARG A 81 -6.61 -3.49 -2.29
CA ARG A 81 -7.25 -3.00 -1.06
C ARG A 81 -6.43 -1.91 -0.38
N LYS A 82 -5.13 -2.10 -0.28
CA LYS A 82 -4.25 -1.18 0.43
C LYS A 82 -3.97 0.12 -0.31
N THR A 83 -3.85 0.07 -1.65
CA THR A 83 -3.34 1.18 -2.45
C THR A 83 -4.30 1.58 -3.56
N SER A 84 -4.68 0.65 -4.44
CA SER A 84 -5.36 0.99 -5.70
C SER A 84 -6.77 1.50 -5.47
N ILE A 85 -7.45 1.03 -4.44
CA ILE A 85 -8.80 1.48 -4.09
C ILE A 85 -8.86 2.99 -3.78
N LEU A 86 -7.79 3.57 -3.21
CA LEU A 86 -7.74 5.00 -2.94
C LEU A 86 -7.57 5.82 -4.23
N PHE A 87 -6.74 5.35 -5.17
CA PHE A 87 -6.64 5.96 -6.50
C PHE A 87 -7.97 5.88 -7.26
N GLN A 88 -8.62 4.71 -7.21
CA GLN A 88 -9.96 4.54 -7.79
C GLN A 88 -10.98 5.52 -7.21
N ALA A 89 -11.04 5.62 -5.88
CA ALA A 89 -11.96 6.52 -5.18
C ALA A 89 -11.68 7.98 -5.51
N SER A 90 -10.42 8.39 -5.56
CA SER A 90 -10.03 9.77 -5.88
C SER A 90 -10.49 10.19 -7.28
N MET A 91 -10.28 9.34 -8.28
CA MET A 91 -10.72 9.59 -9.65
C MET A 91 -12.25 9.59 -9.78
N LYS A 92 -12.90 8.63 -9.10
CA LYS A 92 -14.37 8.53 -9.05
C LYS A 92 -14.99 9.78 -8.42
N ILE A 93 -14.47 10.25 -7.29
CA ILE A 93 -14.96 11.43 -6.59
C ILE A 93 -14.75 12.69 -7.43
N GLY A 94 -13.60 12.83 -8.10
CA GLY A 94 -13.35 13.93 -9.01
C GLY A 94 -14.42 14.02 -10.13
N ALA A 95 -14.81 12.88 -10.70
CA ALA A 95 -15.88 12.83 -11.70
C ALA A 95 -17.25 13.18 -11.10
N ILE A 96 -17.59 12.65 -9.93
CA ILE A 96 -18.85 12.93 -9.22
C ILE A 96 -19.00 14.45 -8.96
N LEU A 97 -17.95 15.08 -8.42
CA LEU A 97 -17.96 16.51 -8.08
C LEU A 97 -18.09 17.40 -9.31
N ASN A 98 -17.58 16.95 -10.46
CA ASN A 98 -17.74 17.64 -11.74
C ASN A 98 -19.03 17.26 -12.50
N LYS A 99 -19.96 16.55 -11.84
CA LYS A 99 -21.24 16.14 -12.42
C LYS A 99 -21.09 15.32 -13.71
N GLY A 100 -20.06 14.47 -13.73
CA GLY A 100 -19.83 13.53 -14.84
C GLY A 100 -20.99 12.55 -14.98
N THR A 101 -21.17 12.05 -16.20
CA THR A 101 -22.11 10.95 -16.49
C THR A 101 -21.65 9.66 -15.78
N ASP A 102 -22.54 8.70 -15.61
CA ASP A 102 -22.21 7.41 -15.02
C ASP A 102 -21.06 6.70 -15.77
N GLU A 103 -21.02 6.83 -17.09
CA GLU A 103 -19.96 6.27 -17.93
C GLU A 103 -18.60 6.93 -17.64
N GLU A 104 -18.56 8.25 -17.52
CA GLU A 104 -17.34 9.00 -17.17
C GLU A 104 -16.86 8.67 -15.77
N ILE A 105 -17.78 8.58 -14.80
CA ILE A 105 -17.49 8.20 -13.41
C ILE A 105 -16.85 6.80 -13.36
N GLN A 106 -17.44 5.82 -14.05
CA GLN A 106 -16.92 4.46 -14.09
C GLN A 106 -15.59 4.37 -14.85
N SER A 107 -15.42 5.11 -15.93
CA SER A 107 -14.19 5.13 -16.73
C SER A 107 -13.03 5.70 -15.92
N LEU A 108 -13.23 6.81 -15.22
CA LEU A 108 -12.22 7.42 -14.35
C LEU A 108 -11.92 6.56 -13.13
N ALA A 109 -12.93 5.93 -12.54
CA ALA A 109 -12.73 4.97 -11.45
C ALA A 109 -11.84 3.79 -11.91
N LYS A 110 -12.11 3.23 -13.09
CA LYS A 110 -11.33 2.14 -13.68
C LYS A 110 -9.90 2.58 -14.01
N PHE A 111 -9.73 3.79 -14.54
CA PHE A 111 -8.40 4.36 -14.76
C PHE A 111 -7.62 4.45 -13.43
N GLY A 112 -8.24 5.00 -12.37
CA GLY A 112 -7.63 5.10 -11.04
C GLY A 112 -7.19 3.74 -10.49
N LEU A 113 -8.02 2.71 -10.66
CA LEU A 113 -7.70 1.34 -10.27
C LEU A 113 -6.43 0.82 -10.96
N HIS A 114 -6.38 0.90 -12.29
CA HIS A 114 -5.23 0.39 -13.03
C HIS A 114 -3.96 1.20 -12.78
N PHE A 115 -4.10 2.52 -12.63
CA PHE A 115 -2.98 3.38 -12.23
C PHE A 115 -2.44 2.99 -10.85
N GLY A 116 -3.32 2.78 -9.86
CA GLY A 116 -2.93 2.38 -8.51
C GLY A 116 -2.19 1.03 -8.48
N ASN A 117 -2.69 0.04 -9.25
CA ASN A 117 -1.99 -1.24 -9.39
C ASN A 117 -0.59 -1.07 -9.99
N ALA A 118 -0.47 -0.35 -11.10
CA ALA A 118 0.82 -0.10 -11.76
C ALA A 118 1.78 0.68 -10.84
N TYR A 119 1.26 1.66 -10.11
CA TYR A 119 2.02 2.46 -9.14
C TYR A 119 2.61 1.57 -8.03
N GLN A 120 1.79 0.69 -7.43
CA GLN A 120 2.29 -0.19 -6.37
C GLN A 120 3.27 -1.23 -6.90
N MET A 121 2.96 -1.89 -8.00
CA MET A 121 3.88 -2.86 -8.63
C MET A 121 5.25 -2.21 -8.97
N ARG A 122 5.24 -0.95 -9.45
CA ARG A 122 6.47 -0.20 -9.67
C ARG A 122 7.23 0.09 -8.37
N ASN A 123 6.52 0.44 -7.30
CA ASN A 123 7.17 0.69 -6.01
C ASN A 123 7.83 -0.57 -5.47
N ASP A 124 7.15 -1.71 -5.53
CA ASP A 124 7.68 -3.00 -5.09
C ASP A 124 8.87 -3.45 -5.94
N TYR A 125 8.84 -3.18 -7.25
CA TYR A 125 10.00 -3.40 -8.11
C TYR A 125 11.19 -2.52 -7.72
N LEU A 126 10.97 -1.24 -7.46
CA LEU A 126 12.03 -0.29 -7.09
C LEU A 126 12.63 -0.56 -5.71
N ASP A 127 11.92 -1.28 -4.83
CA ASP A 127 12.46 -1.71 -3.54
C ASP A 127 13.65 -2.68 -3.72
N TYR A 128 13.65 -3.48 -4.78
CA TYR A 128 14.75 -4.41 -5.09
C TYR A 128 15.76 -3.86 -6.10
N PHE A 129 15.30 -3.12 -7.10
CA PHE A 129 16.10 -2.72 -8.27
C PHE A 129 16.28 -1.20 -8.36
N GLY A 130 15.78 -0.45 -7.40
CA GLY A 130 15.96 0.99 -7.34
C GLY A 130 17.36 1.38 -6.85
N ASN A 131 17.75 2.62 -7.14
CA ASN A 131 18.93 3.25 -6.55
C ASN A 131 18.47 4.08 -5.34
N SER A 132 19.07 3.87 -4.17
CA SER A 132 18.75 4.61 -2.94
C SER A 132 18.89 6.13 -3.10
N GLU A 133 19.85 6.59 -3.90
CA GLU A 133 20.03 8.02 -4.22
C GLU A 133 18.85 8.61 -5.00
N SER A 134 18.26 7.83 -5.92
CA SER A 134 17.14 8.29 -6.75
C SER A 134 15.78 8.08 -6.13
N THR A 135 15.62 7.04 -5.30
CA THR A 135 14.36 6.71 -4.63
C THR A 135 14.17 7.41 -3.29
N GLY A 136 15.28 7.85 -2.67
CA GLY A 136 15.27 8.46 -1.34
C GLY A 136 14.80 7.51 -0.23
N LYS A 137 14.91 6.18 -0.46
CA LYS A 137 14.54 5.11 0.48
C LYS A 137 15.69 4.11 0.57
N ASN A 138 15.73 3.36 1.67
CA ASN A 138 16.53 2.15 1.70
C ASN A 138 15.96 1.15 0.68
N ILE A 139 16.82 0.29 0.17
CA ILE A 139 16.44 -0.83 -0.70
C ILE A 139 16.21 -2.08 0.16
N ILE A 140 15.41 -3.03 -0.35
CA ILE A 140 15.13 -4.34 0.28
C ILE A 140 14.33 -4.19 1.61
N GLU A 141 13.63 -3.07 1.82
CA GLU A 141 12.79 -2.87 3.00
C GLU A 141 11.63 -3.89 3.06
N ASP A 142 11.00 -4.19 1.93
CA ASP A 142 9.90 -5.16 1.87
C ASP A 142 10.34 -6.57 2.30
N LEU A 143 11.56 -6.98 1.92
CA LEU A 143 12.13 -8.26 2.35
C LEU A 143 12.40 -8.26 3.87
N ILE A 144 12.98 -7.18 4.39
CA ILE A 144 13.30 -7.04 5.82
C ILE A 144 11.99 -7.04 6.64
N GLU A 145 10.94 -6.41 6.16
CA GLU A 145 9.63 -6.38 6.81
C GLU A 145 8.81 -7.68 6.59
N GLY A 146 9.36 -8.66 5.89
CA GLY A 146 8.69 -9.94 5.64
C GLY A 146 7.52 -9.88 4.67
N LYS A 147 7.48 -8.89 3.83
CA LYS A 147 6.47 -8.73 2.79
C LYS A 147 6.88 -9.47 1.52
N THR A 148 6.04 -10.41 1.10
CA THR A 148 6.24 -11.11 -0.17
C THR A 148 5.57 -10.30 -1.28
N THR A 149 6.40 -9.59 -2.05
CA THR A 149 5.96 -8.75 -3.17
C THR A 149 6.21 -9.44 -4.51
N LEU A 150 5.71 -8.85 -5.61
CA LEU A 150 5.73 -9.47 -6.94
C LEU A 150 7.12 -9.96 -7.39
N PRO A 151 8.24 -9.22 -7.15
CA PRO A 151 9.58 -9.72 -7.49
C PRO A 151 9.93 -11.04 -6.81
N ILE A 152 9.59 -11.21 -5.54
CA ILE A 152 9.83 -12.46 -4.80
C ILE A 152 8.92 -13.58 -5.31
N ILE A 153 7.64 -13.29 -5.55
CA ILE A 153 6.69 -14.27 -6.12
C ILE A 153 7.24 -14.81 -7.44
N HIS A 154 7.68 -13.90 -8.33
CA HIS A 154 8.23 -14.28 -9.63
C HIS A 154 9.56 -15.08 -9.49
N ALA A 155 10.44 -14.67 -8.59
CA ALA A 155 11.67 -15.39 -8.31
C ALA A 155 11.37 -16.81 -7.80
N MET A 156 10.44 -16.97 -6.86
CA MET A 156 10.04 -18.27 -6.32
C MET A 156 9.43 -19.20 -7.36
N GLN A 157 8.74 -18.67 -8.36
CA GLN A 157 8.16 -19.46 -9.45
C GLN A 157 9.22 -19.98 -10.43
N ASN A 158 10.29 -19.21 -10.67
CA ASN A 158 11.25 -19.46 -11.76
C ASN A 158 12.65 -19.89 -11.29
N ALA A 159 12.97 -19.79 -10.00
CA ALA A 159 14.27 -20.13 -9.45
C ALA A 159 14.50 -21.66 -9.37
N SER A 160 15.78 -22.05 -9.36
CA SER A 160 16.17 -23.42 -9.04
C SER A 160 15.84 -23.77 -7.58
N GLU A 161 15.74 -25.06 -7.26
CA GLU A 161 15.49 -25.49 -5.87
C GLU A 161 16.58 -25.04 -4.90
N ALA A 162 17.82 -24.88 -5.38
CA ALA A 162 18.93 -24.34 -4.58
C ALA A 162 18.67 -22.84 -4.27
N ASP A 163 18.32 -22.05 -5.27
CA ASP A 163 18.04 -20.62 -5.10
C ASP A 163 16.79 -20.36 -4.26
N LYS A 164 15.74 -21.18 -4.43
CA LYS A 164 14.54 -21.12 -3.56
C LYS A 164 14.89 -21.31 -2.08
N LYS A 165 15.83 -22.24 -1.77
CA LYS A 165 16.28 -22.43 -0.40
C LYS A 165 17.01 -21.19 0.13
N ILE A 166 17.82 -20.52 -0.69
CA ILE A 166 18.50 -19.28 -0.33
C ILE A 166 17.47 -18.18 -0.02
N ILE A 167 16.51 -17.96 -0.93
CA ILE A 167 15.44 -16.97 -0.75
C ILE A 167 14.67 -17.27 0.54
N LYS A 168 14.24 -18.50 0.77
CA LYS A 168 13.53 -18.91 2.00
C LYS A 168 14.34 -18.72 3.26
N SER A 169 15.64 -18.95 3.22
CA SER A 169 16.51 -18.76 4.39
C SER A 169 16.69 -17.28 4.71
N SER A 170 16.88 -16.44 3.70
CA SER A 170 16.99 -14.98 3.87
C SER A 170 15.70 -14.37 4.45
N PHE A 171 14.55 -14.87 4.00
CA PHE A 171 13.24 -14.44 4.48
C PHE A 171 12.98 -14.83 5.94
N LYS A 172 13.51 -15.96 6.41
CA LYS A 172 13.39 -16.42 7.81
C LYS A 172 14.34 -15.71 8.78
N GLN A 173 15.45 -15.16 8.29
CA GLN A 173 16.44 -14.44 9.13
C GLN A 173 15.95 -13.03 9.50
N ALA A 174 15.06 -12.44 8.74
CA ALA A 174 14.36 -11.25 9.15
C ALA A 174 13.37 -11.67 10.26
N ASP A 175 13.55 -11.15 11.48
CA ASP A 175 12.69 -11.46 12.61
C ASP A 175 11.30 -10.83 12.39
N HIS A 176 10.35 -11.65 11.93
CA HIS A 176 8.99 -11.24 11.57
C HIS A 176 8.02 -11.52 12.72
N SER A 177 8.44 -11.42 13.96
CA SER A 177 7.54 -11.66 15.08
C SER A 177 6.44 -10.59 15.15
N VAL A 178 5.21 -11.02 15.09
CA VAL A 178 4.00 -10.16 15.26
C VAL A 178 3.96 -9.52 16.66
N ALA A 179 4.85 -9.93 17.57
CA ALA A 179 4.94 -9.42 18.93
C ALA A 179 5.48 -7.98 19.04
N ASP A 180 6.04 -7.43 17.96
CA ASP A 180 6.64 -6.09 17.92
C ASP A 180 5.77 -5.04 17.19
N ILE A 181 4.48 -5.34 16.91
CA ILE A 181 3.53 -4.42 16.27
C ILE A 181 2.64 -3.74 17.29
#